data_941509914bba8d1f47c45cae61c01bdd
#
_entry.id   941509914bba8d1f47c45cae61c01bdd
#
_cell.length_a   1.000
_cell.length_b   1.000
_cell.length_c   1.000
_cell.angle_alpha   90.00
_cell.angle_beta   90.00
_cell.angle_gamma   90.00
#
_symmetry.space_group_name_H-M   'P 1'
#
loop_
_entity.id
_entity.type
_entity.pdbx_description
1 polymer ?
#
loop_
_entity_poly.entity_id
_entity_poly.type
_entity_poly.pdbx_seq_one_letter_code
_entity_poly.pdbx_strand_id
1 'polypeptide(L)'
;MIKIVKRILILLFIVVILSGIGLYIYSLDYYKADYNEEQFLANPDINIIIEENYIAQYPKRKVVKEAFIFYPGGKVEYKSYLPLLQELAMNGYLTIIVDMPLNLAVFNQSAADDIILDFPGIKYWYIGGHSLGGAMASSYLSKTEYELEGLILLGAYPVEDHQEDILILYGENDQVLSVNRISQSLKPIVIPGGNHAYFGDYGEQKGDGIATISRKEQQEFTIQHIIEFIKGR
;
A
#
# COMPACT_ATOMS: atom_id res chain seq x y z
N MET A 1 32.86 31.42 -22.95
CA MET A 1 31.49 30.94 -22.88
C MET A 1 31.43 29.40 -22.81
N ILE A 2 31.93 28.64 -23.78
CA ILE A 2 31.87 27.16 -23.82
C ILE A 2 32.48 26.47 -22.59
N LYS A 3 33.63 26.94 -22.09
CA LYS A 3 34.30 26.37 -20.92
C LYS A 3 33.48 26.55 -19.62
N ILE A 4 32.74 27.65 -19.50
CA ILE A 4 31.88 27.92 -18.34
C ILE A 4 30.65 27.00 -18.40
N VAL A 5 30.00 26.90 -19.55
CA VAL A 5 28.84 25.97 -19.76
C VAL A 5 29.23 24.53 -19.44
N LYS A 6 30.42 24.08 -19.93
CA LYS A 6 30.91 22.72 -19.62
C LYS A 6 31.12 22.50 -18.12
N ARG A 7 31.64 23.48 -17.39
CA ARG A 7 31.81 23.40 -15.93
C ARG A 7 30.46 23.32 -15.20
N ILE A 8 29.49 24.13 -15.63
CA ILE A 8 28.11 24.08 -15.06
C ILE A 8 27.48 22.72 -15.29
N LEU A 9 27.56 22.15 -16.50
CA LEU A 9 27.03 20.82 -16.80
C LEU A 9 27.69 19.73 -15.97
N ILE A 10 29.01 19.78 -15.78
CA ILE A 10 29.73 18.84 -14.90
C ILE A 10 29.23 18.97 -13.44
N LEU A 11 29.08 20.21 -12.95
CA LEU A 11 28.58 20.42 -11.59
C LEU A 11 27.15 19.87 -11.41
N LEU A 12 26.28 20.16 -12.36
CA LEU A 12 24.90 19.62 -12.35
C LEU A 12 24.90 18.08 -12.37
N PHE A 13 25.74 17.47 -13.18
CA PHE A 13 25.88 16.02 -13.24
C PHE A 13 26.35 15.42 -11.90
N ILE A 14 27.34 16.07 -11.25
CA ILE A 14 27.80 15.66 -9.92
C ILE A 14 26.67 15.77 -8.89
N VAL A 15 25.92 16.87 -8.90
CA VAL A 15 24.77 17.06 -7.99
C VAL A 15 23.73 15.96 -8.18
N VAL A 16 23.38 15.61 -9.42
CA VAL A 16 22.42 14.52 -9.72
C VAL A 16 22.94 13.18 -9.19
N ILE A 17 24.22 12.87 -9.40
CA ILE A 17 24.82 11.62 -8.88
C ILE A 17 24.76 11.59 -7.34
N LEU A 18 25.20 12.67 -6.70
CA LEU A 18 25.22 12.74 -5.22
C LEU A 18 23.80 12.65 -4.65
N SER A 19 22.81 13.27 -5.30
CA SER A 19 21.41 13.17 -4.91
C SER A 19 20.89 11.74 -5.07
N GLY A 20 21.24 11.05 -6.17
CA GLY A 20 20.90 9.64 -6.39
C GLY A 20 21.52 8.72 -5.34
N ILE A 21 22.80 8.92 -5.01
CA ILE A 21 23.47 8.17 -3.94
C ILE A 21 22.80 8.43 -2.59
N GLY A 22 22.50 9.70 -2.28
CA GLY A 22 21.80 10.06 -1.05
C GLY A 22 20.43 9.40 -0.92
N LEU A 23 19.65 9.40 -2.01
CA LEU A 23 18.37 8.73 -2.08
C LEU A 23 18.51 7.21 -1.90
N TYR A 24 19.48 6.59 -2.57
CA TYR A 24 19.75 5.16 -2.42
C TYR A 24 20.12 4.81 -0.96
N ILE A 25 21.02 5.55 -0.33
CA ILE A 25 21.38 5.34 1.07
C ILE A 25 20.14 5.52 1.98
N TYR A 26 19.32 6.54 1.72
CA TYR A 26 18.07 6.77 2.44
C TYR A 26 17.10 5.59 2.34
N SER A 27 17.02 4.95 1.18
CA SER A 27 16.12 3.81 0.95
C SER A 27 16.60 2.50 1.59
N LEU A 28 17.89 2.38 1.94
CA LEU A 28 18.43 1.20 2.64
C LEU A 28 17.99 1.11 4.11
N ASP A 29 17.60 2.23 4.70
CA ASP A 29 17.04 2.30 6.06
C ASP A 29 15.52 2.18 5.98
N TYR A 30 14.98 0.95 6.02
CA TYR A 30 13.56 0.66 5.91
C TYR A 30 13.10 -0.37 6.97
N TYR A 31 11.83 -0.37 7.27
CA TYR A 31 11.20 -1.32 8.18
C TYR A 31 11.01 -2.67 7.48
N LYS A 32 11.58 -3.72 8.06
CA LYS A 32 11.51 -5.08 7.52
C LYS A 32 10.30 -5.82 8.07
N ALA A 33 9.84 -6.81 7.33
CA ALA A 33 8.82 -7.73 7.80
C ALA A 33 9.30 -8.44 9.08
N ASP A 34 8.42 -8.44 10.10
CA ASP A 34 8.68 -9.00 11.45
C ASP A 34 7.72 -10.15 11.76
N TYR A 35 7.79 -11.22 10.94
CA TYR A 35 7.03 -12.45 11.10
C TYR A 35 7.69 -13.59 10.31
N ASN A 36 7.21 -14.84 10.54
CA ASN A 36 7.69 -15.99 9.78
C ASN A 36 7.03 -16.04 8.39
N GLU A 37 7.70 -15.51 7.36
CA GLU A 37 7.22 -15.47 5.97
C GLU A 37 6.87 -16.87 5.42
N GLU A 38 7.67 -17.90 5.74
CA GLU A 38 7.44 -19.27 5.26
C GLU A 38 6.08 -19.81 5.69
N GLN A 39 5.59 -19.42 6.86
CA GLN A 39 4.28 -19.84 7.36
C GLN A 39 3.15 -19.31 6.47
N PHE A 40 3.25 -18.07 6.00
CA PHE A 40 2.24 -17.46 5.13
C PHE A 40 2.33 -17.98 3.70
N LEU A 41 3.53 -18.17 3.18
CA LEU A 41 3.74 -18.74 1.84
C LEU A 41 3.36 -20.22 1.75
N ALA A 42 3.35 -20.94 2.87
CA ALA A 42 2.97 -22.35 2.93
C ALA A 42 1.48 -22.60 3.21
N ASN A 43 0.62 -21.56 3.19
CA ASN A 43 -0.81 -21.72 3.50
C ASN A 43 -1.50 -22.69 2.51
N PRO A 44 -2.06 -23.83 2.99
CA PRO A 44 -2.62 -24.87 2.13
C PRO A 44 -3.89 -24.44 1.38
N ASP A 45 -4.60 -23.42 1.84
CA ASP A 45 -5.88 -22.98 1.30
C ASP A 45 -5.75 -21.81 0.31
N ILE A 46 -4.54 -21.22 0.18
CA ILE A 46 -4.25 -20.07 -0.66
C ILE A 46 -3.33 -20.47 -1.82
N ASN A 47 -3.62 -20.00 -3.02
CA ASN A 47 -2.68 -19.94 -4.13
C ASN A 47 -1.84 -18.67 -3.99
N ILE A 48 -0.54 -18.78 -4.20
CA ILE A 48 0.38 -17.67 -4.17
C ILE A 48 1.12 -17.63 -5.49
N ILE A 49 1.14 -16.46 -6.12
CA ILE A 49 1.94 -16.13 -7.30
C ILE A 49 2.99 -15.13 -6.84
N ILE A 50 4.26 -15.43 -7.09
CA ILE A 50 5.37 -14.52 -6.79
C ILE A 50 5.99 -14.14 -8.13
N GLU A 51 5.83 -12.87 -8.48
CA GLU A 51 6.45 -12.25 -9.65
C GLU A 51 7.56 -11.30 -9.21
N GLU A 52 8.32 -10.76 -10.16
CA GLU A 52 9.44 -9.86 -9.88
C GLU A 52 9.00 -8.58 -9.11
N ASN A 53 7.81 -8.09 -9.41
CA ASN A 53 7.29 -6.80 -8.94
C ASN A 53 6.05 -6.88 -8.06
N TYR A 54 5.52 -8.09 -7.78
CA TYR A 54 4.38 -8.26 -6.87
C TYR A 54 4.26 -9.69 -6.32
N ILE A 55 3.50 -9.82 -5.25
CA ILE A 55 2.98 -11.10 -4.76
C ILE A 55 1.46 -11.05 -4.80
N ALA A 56 0.84 -12.05 -5.45
CA ALA A 56 -0.61 -12.21 -5.50
C ALA A 56 -1.06 -13.42 -4.68
N GLN A 57 -2.18 -13.29 -3.96
CA GLN A 57 -2.76 -14.32 -3.11
C GLN A 57 -4.26 -14.44 -3.40
N TYR A 58 -4.78 -15.66 -3.56
CA TYR A 58 -6.20 -15.92 -3.78
C TYR A 58 -6.59 -17.33 -3.31
N PRO A 59 -7.87 -17.56 -2.94
CA PRO A 59 -8.31 -18.86 -2.41
C PRO A 59 -8.27 -19.96 -3.48
N LYS A 60 -7.84 -21.17 -3.12
CA LYS A 60 -7.74 -22.33 -4.04
C LYS A 60 -9.08 -22.82 -4.58
N ARG A 61 -10.15 -22.67 -3.81
CA ARG A 61 -11.44 -23.34 -4.07
C ARG A 61 -12.56 -22.39 -4.48
N LYS A 62 -12.24 -21.15 -4.86
CA LYS A 62 -13.22 -20.14 -5.24
C LYS A 62 -12.81 -19.44 -6.53
N VAL A 63 -13.76 -19.22 -7.43
CA VAL A 63 -13.57 -18.32 -8.56
C VAL A 63 -13.64 -16.90 -8.02
N VAL A 64 -12.56 -16.15 -8.19
CA VAL A 64 -12.43 -14.78 -7.71
C VAL A 64 -12.80 -13.83 -8.85
N LYS A 65 -13.56 -12.79 -8.55
CA LYS A 65 -13.96 -11.74 -9.50
C LYS A 65 -13.54 -10.35 -9.04
N GLU A 66 -13.29 -10.21 -7.75
CA GLU A 66 -12.89 -8.98 -7.09
C GLU A 66 -11.41 -9.04 -6.71
N ALA A 67 -10.67 -7.98 -7.03
CA ALA A 67 -9.26 -7.87 -6.69
C ALA A 67 -8.94 -6.56 -5.96
N PHE A 68 -7.97 -6.63 -5.07
CA PHE A 68 -7.43 -5.48 -4.36
C PHE A 68 -5.92 -5.37 -4.59
N ILE A 69 -5.50 -4.31 -5.28
CA ILE A 69 -4.08 -3.95 -5.48
C ILE A 69 -3.67 -3.04 -4.34
N PHE A 70 -2.64 -3.44 -3.62
CA PHE A 70 -2.15 -2.75 -2.43
C PHE A 70 -0.75 -2.17 -2.62
N TYR A 71 -0.61 -0.87 -2.39
CA TYR A 71 0.66 -0.16 -2.39
C TYR A 71 1.20 -0.03 -0.96
N PRO A 72 2.43 -0.51 -0.69
CA PRO A 72 3.03 -0.49 0.64
C PRO A 72 3.36 0.92 1.12
N GLY A 73 3.47 1.08 2.43
CA GLY A 73 3.93 2.31 3.07
C GLY A 73 5.37 2.65 2.68
N GLY A 74 5.69 3.95 2.70
CA GLY A 74 7.05 4.42 2.36
C GLY A 74 8.08 3.88 3.35
N LYS A 75 9.19 3.34 2.83
CA LYS A 75 10.26 2.71 3.63
C LYS A 75 9.78 1.51 4.46
N VAL A 76 8.76 0.81 4.01
CA VAL A 76 8.30 -0.46 4.59
C VAL A 76 8.45 -1.56 3.55
N GLU A 77 9.06 -2.67 3.93
CA GLU A 77 9.15 -3.86 3.09
C GLU A 77 7.73 -4.32 2.70
N TYR A 78 7.46 -4.45 1.41
CA TYR A 78 6.13 -4.80 0.90
C TYR A 78 5.57 -6.09 1.51
N LYS A 79 6.42 -7.07 1.79
CA LYS A 79 6.03 -8.34 2.42
C LYS A 79 5.41 -8.15 3.80
N SER A 80 5.68 -7.06 4.50
CA SER A 80 5.07 -6.75 5.81
C SER A 80 3.54 -6.73 5.79
N TYR A 81 2.92 -6.64 4.62
CA TYR A 81 1.46 -6.63 4.47
C TYR A 81 0.87 -7.97 4.03
N LEU A 82 1.70 -9.00 3.80
CA LEU A 82 1.22 -10.33 3.42
C LEU A 82 0.22 -10.94 4.42
N PRO A 83 0.43 -10.83 5.76
CA PRO A 83 -0.54 -11.36 6.72
C PRO A 83 -1.93 -10.71 6.57
N LEU A 84 -2.01 -9.39 6.53
CA LEU A 84 -3.25 -8.63 6.32
C LEU A 84 -3.95 -9.05 5.01
N LEU A 85 -3.20 -9.09 3.92
CA LEU A 85 -3.73 -9.39 2.60
C LEU A 85 -4.12 -10.86 2.43
N GLN A 86 -3.41 -11.79 3.09
CA GLN A 86 -3.79 -13.19 3.08
C GLN A 86 -5.12 -13.43 3.78
N GLU A 87 -5.39 -12.72 4.87
CA GLU A 87 -6.68 -12.80 5.56
C GLU A 87 -7.83 -12.34 4.63
N LEU A 88 -7.62 -11.27 3.86
CA LEU A 88 -8.58 -10.84 2.85
C LEU A 88 -8.72 -11.88 1.71
N ALA A 89 -7.62 -12.50 1.28
CA ALA A 89 -7.64 -13.58 0.29
C ALA A 89 -8.42 -14.80 0.80
N MET A 90 -8.29 -15.19 2.06
CA MET A 90 -9.07 -16.26 2.68
C MET A 90 -10.57 -15.95 2.66
N ASN A 91 -10.96 -14.69 2.69
CA ASN A 91 -12.34 -14.23 2.55
C ASN A 91 -12.85 -14.21 1.10
N GLY A 92 -11.99 -14.55 0.13
CA GLY A 92 -12.43 -14.82 -1.24
C GLY A 92 -12.09 -13.78 -2.28
N TYR A 93 -11.12 -12.96 -2.02
CA TYR A 93 -10.63 -11.91 -2.91
C TYR A 93 -9.25 -12.27 -3.49
N LEU A 94 -8.91 -11.74 -4.66
CA LEU A 94 -7.53 -11.67 -5.12
C LEU A 94 -6.89 -10.46 -4.45
N THR A 95 -5.80 -10.66 -3.74
CA THR A 95 -5.01 -9.56 -3.15
C THR A 95 -3.63 -9.53 -3.76
N ILE A 96 -3.14 -8.36 -4.09
CA ILE A 96 -1.87 -8.17 -4.77
C ILE A 96 -1.09 -7.08 -4.04
N ILE A 97 0.05 -7.45 -3.46
CA ILE A 97 0.99 -6.50 -2.87
C ILE A 97 2.11 -6.20 -3.86
N VAL A 98 2.33 -4.91 -4.12
CA VAL A 98 3.32 -4.45 -5.09
C VAL A 98 4.69 -4.25 -4.43
N ASP A 99 5.75 -4.77 -5.04
CA ASP A 99 7.12 -4.43 -4.68
C ASP A 99 7.50 -3.09 -5.33
N MET A 100 7.65 -2.07 -4.51
CA MET A 100 7.93 -0.71 -4.98
C MET A 100 9.43 -0.44 -5.02
N PRO A 101 9.96 0.14 -6.11
CA PRO A 101 11.37 0.50 -6.21
C PRO A 101 11.81 1.33 -5.00
N LEU A 102 12.92 0.93 -4.37
CA LEU A 102 13.49 1.59 -3.19
C LEU A 102 12.52 1.65 -1.98
N ASN A 103 11.53 0.76 -1.90
CA ASN A 103 10.43 0.80 -0.92
C ASN A 103 9.65 2.13 -0.92
N LEU A 104 9.50 2.78 -2.10
CA LEU A 104 8.86 4.08 -2.25
C LEU A 104 7.91 4.07 -3.46
N ALA A 105 6.60 4.07 -3.21
CA ALA A 105 5.57 4.02 -4.24
C ALA A 105 5.58 5.21 -5.23
N VAL A 106 6.24 6.31 -4.89
CA VAL A 106 6.42 7.48 -5.77
C VAL A 106 7.18 7.14 -7.05
N PHE A 107 8.00 6.07 -7.05
CA PHE A 107 8.81 5.67 -8.21
C PHE A 107 8.11 4.73 -9.19
N ASN A 108 6.94 4.19 -8.82
CA ASN A 108 6.16 3.35 -9.71
C ASN A 108 4.66 3.45 -9.39
N GLN A 109 4.08 4.64 -9.57
CA GLN A 109 2.66 4.87 -9.28
C GLN A 109 1.74 4.06 -10.20
N SER A 110 2.18 3.79 -11.45
CA SER A 110 1.41 3.05 -12.47
C SER A 110 1.63 1.53 -12.41
N ALA A 111 2.21 0.99 -11.35
CA ALA A 111 2.45 -0.46 -11.22
C ALA A 111 1.17 -1.30 -11.41
N ALA A 112 0.01 -0.75 -11.11
CA ALA A 112 -1.28 -1.42 -11.28
C ALA A 112 -1.64 -1.71 -12.74
N ASP A 113 -1.12 -0.95 -13.72
CA ASP A 113 -1.43 -1.14 -15.14
C ASP A 113 -1.03 -2.54 -15.63
N ASP A 114 0.21 -2.94 -15.37
CA ASP A 114 0.72 -4.26 -15.75
C ASP A 114 0.02 -5.39 -14.99
N ILE A 115 -0.26 -5.16 -13.70
CA ILE A 115 -0.94 -6.13 -12.83
C ILE A 115 -2.36 -6.42 -13.33
N ILE A 116 -3.12 -5.41 -13.72
CA ILE A 116 -4.48 -5.58 -14.25
C ILE A 116 -4.47 -6.46 -15.50
N LEU A 117 -3.46 -6.29 -16.35
CA LEU A 117 -3.32 -7.08 -17.58
C LEU A 117 -2.97 -8.57 -17.30
N ASP A 118 -2.27 -8.86 -16.21
CA ASP A 118 -1.92 -10.23 -15.82
C ASP A 118 -3.13 -11.06 -15.33
N PHE A 119 -4.24 -10.40 -14.93
CA PHE A 119 -5.43 -11.07 -14.39
C PHE A 119 -6.72 -10.74 -15.18
N PRO A 120 -6.81 -11.12 -16.46
CA PRO A 120 -7.94 -10.76 -17.35
C PRO A 120 -9.29 -11.37 -16.93
N GLY A 121 -9.30 -12.28 -15.96
CA GLY A 121 -10.52 -12.90 -15.40
C GLY A 121 -11.18 -12.09 -14.29
N ILE A 122 -10.51 -11.09 -13.76
CA ILE A 122 -11.02 -10.20 -12.71
C ILE A 122 -11.93 -9.14 -13.35
N LYS A 123 -13.05 -8.86 -12.68
CA LYS A 123 -14.05 -7.90 -13.16
C LYS A 123 -14.07 -6.60 -12.39
N TYR A 124 -13.83 -6.68 -11.07
CA TYR A 124 -13.97 -5.56 -10.15
C TYR A 124 -12.65 -5.32 -9.45
N TRP A 125 -12.07 -4.17 -9.72
CA TRP A 125 -10.77 -3.81 -9.24
C TRP A 125 -10.86 -2.72 -8.17
N TYR A 126 -10.21 -2.95 -7.05
CA TYR A 126 -10.00 -1.95 -6.00
C TYR A 126 -8.51 -1.66 -5.91
N ILE A 127 -8.18 -0.41 -5.61
CA ILE A 127 -6.80 -0.02 -5.34
C ILE A 127 -6.71 0.67 -3.98
N GLY A 128 -5.57 0.62 -3.36
CA GLY A 128 -5.34 1.32 -2.11
C GLY A 128 -3.96 1.08 -1.57
N GLY A 129 -3.78 1.39 -0.31
CA GLY A 129 -2.48 1.20 0.33
C GLY A 129 -2.38 1.86 1.68
N HIS A 130 -1.21 1.71 2.27
CA HIS A 130 -0.89 2.27 3.56
C HIS A 130 -0.03 3.53 3.41
N SER A 131 -0.34 4.58 4.18
CA SER A 131 0.50 5.78 4.30
C SER A 131 0.87 6.37 2.92
N LEU A 132 2.16 6.49 2.58
CA LEU A 132 2.62 6.95 1.27
C LEU A 132 2.05 6.11 0.12
N GLY A 133 1.93 4.78 0.29
CA GLY A 133 1.33 3.90 -0.71
C GLY A 133 -0.13 4.25 -0.98
N GLY A 134 -0.91 4.54 0.05
CA GLY A 134 -2.29 5.00 -0.10
C GLY A 134 -2.39 6.34 -0.85
N ALA A 135 -1.51 7.29 -0.54
CA ALA A 135 -1.45 8.56 -1.28
C ALA A 135 -1.10 8.35 -2.77
N MET A 136 -0.18 7.42 -3.07
CA MET A 136 0.18 7.10 -4.47
C MET A 136 -0.91 6.31 -5.19
N ALA A 137 -1.64 5.45 -4.51
CA ALA A 137 -2.82 4.77 -5.04
C ALA A 137 -3.94 5.78 -5.39
N SER A 138 -4.16 6.79 -4.53
CA SER A 138 -5.05 7.91 -4.82
C SER A 138 -4.60 8.67 -6.08
N SER A 139 -3.30 9.00 -6.16
CA SER A 139 -2.76 9.69 -7.35
C SER A 139 -2.86 8.85 -8.63
N TYR A 140 -2.74 7.54 -8.55
CA TYR A 140 -2.92 6.64 -9.68
C TYR A 140 -4.38 6.61 -10.13
N LEU A 141 -5.32 6.44 -9.20
CA LEU A 141 -6.76 6.38 -9.49
C LEU A 141 -7.25 7.62 -10.26
N SER A 142 -6.71 8.80 -9.96
CA SER A 142 -7.09 10.04 -10.65
C SER A 142 -6.57 10.16 -12.10
N LYS A 143 -5.68 9.25 -12.54
CA LYS A 143 -4.97 9.35 -13.84
C LYS A 143 -5.15 8.12 -14.72
N THR A 144 -5.54 6.99 -14.14
CA THR A 144 -5.68 5.74 -14.88
C THR A 144 -6.88 5.78 -15.83
N GLU A 145 -6.79 5.05 -16.94
CA GLU A 145 -7.90 4.80 -17.85
C GLU A 145 -8.68 3.51 -17.50
N TYR A 146 -8.17 2.73 -16.52
CA TYR A 146 -8.87 1.54 -16.03
C TYR A 146 -10.02 1.93 -15.11
N GLU A 147 -11.15 1.24 -15.25
CA GLU A 147 -12.29 1.37 -14.32
C GLU A 147 -11.95 0.63 -13.02
N LEU A 148 -11.90 1.39 -11.92
CA LEU A 148 -11.68 0.86 -10.57
C LEU A 148 -12.92 1.17 -9.72
N GLU A 149 -13.34 0.18 -8.91
CA GLU A 149 -14.56 0.25 -8.12
C GLU A 149 -14.42 1.15 -6.88
N GLY A 150 -13.21 1.32 -6.35
CA GLY A 150 -13.00 2.13 -5.16
C GLY A 150 -11.56 2.21 -4.68
N LEU A 151 -11.36 3.14 -3.76
CA LEU A 151 -10.07 3.47 -3.14
C LEU A 151 -10.11 3.08 -1.66
N ILE A 152 -9.09 2.34 -1.19
CA ILE A 152 -8.96 1.90 0.21
C ILE A 152 -7.68 2.48 0.80
N LEU A 153 -7.83 3.35 1.79
CA LEU A 153 -6.74 4.10 2.41
C LEU A 153 -6.57 3.70 3.87
N LEU A 154 -5.41 3.17 4.20
CA LEU A 154 -5.03 2.76 5.55
C LEU A 154 -3.98 3.74 6.08
N GLY A 155 -4.29 4.48 7.14
CA GLY A 155 -3.40 5.53 7.67
C GLY A 155 -2.99 6.55 6.59
N ALA A 156 -3.91 6.88 5.68
CA ALA A 156 -3.66 7.77 4.55
C ALA A 156 -4.87 8.67 4.27
N TYR A 157 -4.67 9.69 3.47
CA TYR A 157 -5.72 10.57 2.94
C TYR A 157 -5.61 10.65 1.42
N PRO A 158 -6.73 10.89 0.70
CA PRO A 158 -6.70 11.09 -0.74
C PRO A 158 -5.95 12.39 -1.07
N VAL A 159 -5.09 12.34 -2.10
CA VAL A 159 -4.30 13.50 -2.56
C VAL A 159 -4.97 14.22 -3.71
N GLU A 160 -6.00 13.61 -4.31
CA GLU A 160 -6.83 14.14 -5.40
C GLU A 160 -8.31 13.95 -5.04
N ASP A 161 -9.19 14.67 -5.72
CA ASP A 161 -10.63 14.43 -5.65
C ASP A 161 -11.01 13.22 -6.51
N HIS A 162 -11.88 12.35 -6.00
CA HIS A 162 -12.34 11.14 -6.68
C HIS A 162 -13.86 11.10 -6.76
N GLN A 163 -14.36 10.46 -7.82
CA GLN A 163 -15.79 10.17 -7.99
C GLN A 163 -16.11 8.76 -7.46
N GLU A 164 -15.12 7.90 -7.40
CA GLU A 164 -15.19 6.56 -6.83
C GLU A 164 -15.38 6.63 -5.31
N ASP A 165 -15.97 5.59 -4.75
CA ASP A 165 -16.12 5.50 -3.30
C ASP A 165 -14.77 5.28 -2.61
N ILE A 166 -14.60 5.91 -1.47
CA ILE A 166 -13.36 5.86 -0.70
C ILE A 166 -13.63 5.29 0.69
N LEU A 167 -12.91 4.24 1.05
CA LEU A 167 -12.80 3.77 2.42
C LEU A 167 -11.52 4.33 3.04
N ILE A 168 -11.64 5.02 4.17
CA ILE A 168 -10.48 5.52 4.93
C ILE A 168 -10.53 4.93 6.33
N LEU A 169 -9.45 4.23 6.74
CA LEU A 169 -9.25 3.74 8.10
C LEU A 169 -7.95 4.29 8.67
N TYR A 170 -7.97 4.71 9.93
CA TYR A 170 -6.77 5.10 10.66
C TYR A 170 -6.88 4.79 12.14
N GLY A 171 -5.75 4.59 12.81
CA GLY A 171 -5.69 4.33 14.24
C GLY A 171 -5.97 5.58 15.07
N GLU A 172 -6.70 5.46 16.18
CA GLU A 172 -6.94 6.56 17.13
C GLU A 172 -5.64 7.18 17.65
N ASN A 173 -4.60 6.35 17.81
CA ASN A 173 -3.28 6.74 18.31
C ASN A 173 -2.27 7.01 17.16
N ASP A 174 -2.71 7.07 15.89
CA ASP A 174 -1.84 7.38 14.76
C ASP A 174 -1.28 8.81 14.88
N GLN A 175 0.03 8.93 15.10
CA GLN A 175 0.75 10.22 15.20
C GLN A 175 1.54 10.56 13.93
N VAL A 176 1.53 9.69 12.93
CA VAL A 176 2.20 9.90 11.64
C VAL A 176 1.25 10.57 10.64
N LEU A 177 0.00 10.17 10.64
CA LEU A 177 -1.03 10.68 9.75
C LEU A 177 -1.43 12.12 10.12
N SER A 178 -1.45 13.00 9.14
CA SER A 178 -2.04 14.33 9.30
C SER A 178 -3.57 14.25 9.17
N VAL A 179 -4.26 13.83 10.23
CA VAL A 179 -5.71 13.58 10.26
C VAL A 179 -6.53 14.81 9.82
N ASN A 180 -6.05 16.03 10.08
CA ASN A 180 -6.66 17.28 9.64
C ASN A 180 -6.74 17.46 8.12
N ARG A 181 -6.02 16.65 7.35
CA ARG A 181 -6.10 16.61 5.88
C ARG A 181 -7.20 15.67 5.36
N ILE A 182 -7.83 14.90 6.23
CA ILE A 182 -8.96 14.04 5.85
C ILE A 182 -10.24 14.88 5.94
N SER A 183 -10.95 14.99 4.82
CA SER A 183 -12.27 15.62 4.82
C SER A 183 -13.27 14.76 5.60
N GLN A 184 -13.99 15.35 6.55
CA GLN A 184 -15.02 14.66 7.31
C GLN A 184 -16.21 14.21 6.44
N SER A 185 -16.40 14.81 5.28
CA SER A 185 -17.42 14.37 4.31
C SER A 185 -17.16 12.96 3.76
N LEU A 186 -15.90 12.49 3.79
CA LEU A 186 -15.50 11.12 3.40
C LEU A 186 -15.80 10.08 4.49
N LYS A 187 -16.31 10.51 5.67
CA LYS A 187 -16.69 9.62 6.79
C LYS A 187 -15.58 8.63 7.17
N PRO A 188 -14.37 9.10 7.49
CA PRO A 188 -13.28 8.22 7.86
C PRO A 188 -13.64 7.39 9.10
N ILE A 189 -13.15 6.16 9.14
CA ILE A 189 -13.35 5.22 10.24
C ILE A 189 -12.12 5.24 11.13
N VAL A 190 -12.32 5.54 12.40
CA VAL A 190 -11.28 5.51 13.43
C VAL A 190 -11.23 4.11 14.05
N ILE A 191 -10.05 3.52 14.13
CA ILE A 191 -9.82 2.25 14.82
C ILE A 191 -9.48 2.55 16.28
N PRO A 192 -10.38 2.26 17.23
CA PRO A 192 -10.13 2.57 18.65
C PRO A 192 -8.86 1.88 19.14
N GLY A 193 -7.97 2.63 19.76
CA GLY A 193 -6.71 2.12 20.30
C GLY A 193 -5.66 1.71 19.26
N GLY A 194 -5.95 1.79 17.97
CA GLY A 194 -5.01 1.49 16.88
C GLY A 194 -3.97 2.59 16.66
N ASN A 195 -2.90 2.27 15.91
CA ASN A 195 -1.86 3.22 15.52
C ASN A 195 -1.54 3.13 14.02
N HIS A 196 -0.54 3.87 13.55
CA HIS A 196 -0.14 3.89 12.14
C HIS A 196 0.52 2.58 11.71
N ALA A 197 1.45 2.06 12.50
CA ALA A 197 2.29 0.93 12.12
C ALA A 197 1.53 -0.40 12.01
N TYR A 198 0.44 -0.60 12.75
CA TYR A 198 -0.20 -1.91 12.89
C TYR A 198 -1.06 -2.33 11.71
N PHE A 199 -1.08 -1.57 10.62
CA PHE A 199 -1.58 -2.04 9.32
C PHE A 199 -0.64 -3.04 8.64
N GLY A 200 0.64 -3.09 9.05
CA GLY A 200 1.62 -4.06 8.56
C GLY A 200 2.39 -4.74 9.69
N ASP A 201 3.05 -5.84 9.38
CA ASP A 201 3.86 -6.63 10.32
C ASP A 201 5.34 -6.28 10.17
N TYR A 202 5.74 -5.09 10.70
CA TYR A 202 7.12 -4.58 10.64
C TYR A 202 7.61 -3.96 11.97
N GLY A 203 6.95 -4.28 13.07
CA GLY A 203 7.30 -3.77 14.38
C GLY A 203 6.76 -2.37 14.65
N GLU A 204 7.47 -1.62 15.47
CA GLU A 204 7.12 -0.24 15.86
C GLU A 204 7.70 0.76 14.86
N GLN A 205 6.97 1.82 14.58
CA GLN A 205 7.42 2.90 13.71
C GLN A 205 7.84 4.13 14.53
N LYS A 206 9.01 4.66 14.22
CA LYS A 206 9.51 5.87 14.87
C LYS A 206 8.57 7.06 14.64
N GLY A 207 8.14 7.68 15.73
CA GLY A 207 7.26 8.86 15.68
C GLY A 207 5.78 8.51 15.64
N ASP A 208 5.43 7.22 15.64
CA ASP A 208 4.05 6.78 15.78
C ASP A 208 3.60 6.73 17.25
N GLY A 209 2.28 6.72 17.46
CA GLY A 209 1.68 6.54 18.77
C GLY A 209 1.69 5.08 19.23
N ILE A 210 1.52 4.87 20.52
CA ILE A 210 1.46 3.54 21.11
C ILE A 210 0.04 3.00 20.97
N ALA A 211 -0.10 1.86 20.26
CA ALA A 211 -1.37 1.17 20.20
C ALA A 211 -1.77 0.60 21.57
N THR A 212 -3.07 0.60 21.88
CA THR A 212 -3.65 -0.01 23.08
C THR A 212 -4.38 -1.33 22.78
N ILE A 213 -4.45 -1.69 21.50
CA ILE A 213 -4.92 -2.98 20.99
C ILE A 213 -3.75 -3.72 20.34
N SER A 214 -3.90 -5.02 20.13
CA SER A 214 -2.92 -5.81 19.39
C SER A 214 -2.96 -5.49 17.89
N ARG A 215 -1.84 -5.76 17.18
CA ARG A 215 -1.78 -5.68 15.71
C ARG A 215 -2.87 -6.54 15.06
N LYS A 216 -3.07 -7.74 15.58
CA LYS A 216 -4.09 -8.66 15.09
C LYS A 216 -5.50 -8.06 15.18
N GLU A 217 -5.86 -7.48 16.32
CA GLU A 217 -7.17 -6.82 16.49
C GLU A 217 -7.34 -5.66 15.51
N GLN A 218 -6.30 -4.83 15.29
CA GLN A 218 -6.36 -3.76 14.30
C GLN A 218 -6.53 -4.29 12.88
N GLN A 219 -5.81 -5.35 12.51
CA GLN A 219 -5.90 -5.97 11.19
C GLN A 219 -7.25 -6.64 10.98
N GLU A 220 -7.79 -7.36 11.96
CA GLU A 220 -9.14 -7.95 11.90
C GLU A 220 -10.22 -6.89 11.71
N PHE A 221 -10.15 -5.79 12.44
CA PHE A 221 -11.05 -4.65 12.28
C PHE A 221 -10.95 -4.06 10.86
N THR A 222 -9.72 -3.90 10.36
CA THR A 222 -9.45 -3.38 9.02
C THR A 222 -10.05 -4.28 7.93
N ILE A 223 -9.82 -5.59 8.01
CA ILE A 223 -10.34 -6.58 7.06
C ILE A 223 -11.86 -6.59 7.04
N GLN A 224 -12.50 -6.56 8.20
CA GLN A 224 -13.96 -6.51 8.29
C GLN A 224 -14.51 -5.32 7.49
N HIS A 225 -13.97 -4.12 7.68
CA HIS A 225 -14.44 -2.92 6.99
C HIS A 225 -14.11 -2.91 5.49
N ILE A 226 -12.99 -3.49 5.08
CA ILE A 226 -12.68 -3.68 3.65
C ILE A 226 -13.71 -4.61 3.01
N ILE A 227 -14.05 -5.73 3.67
CA ILE A 227 -15.06 -6.67 3.19
C ILE A 227 -16.45 -6.02 3.10
N GLU A 228 -16.83 -5.25 4.12
CA GLU A 228 -18.10 -4.51 4.12
C GLU A 228 -18.16 -3.50 2.98
N PHE A 229 -17.08 -2.77 2.74
CA PHE A 229 -16.95 -1.81 1.66
C PHE A 229 -17.10 -2.46 0.28
N ILE A 230 -16.40 -3.58 0.03
CA ILE A 230 -16.47 -4.31 -1.24
C ILE A 230 -17.86 -4.93 -1.45
N LYS A 231 -18.51 -5.47 -0.41
CA LYS A 231 -19.84 -6.10 -0.50
C LYS A 231 -21.00 -5.11 -0.57
N GLY A 232 -20.80 -3.89 -0.16
CA GLY A 232 -21.84 -2.85 -0.17
C GLY A 232 -22.16 -2.28 -1.56
N ARG A 233 -21.58 -2.89 -2.61
CA ARG A 233 -21.71 -2.50 -4.02
C ARG A 233 -22.46 -3.49 -4.87
#